data_52df676f9d04dda4dfc4875a8913b39b
#
_entry.id   52df676f9d04dda4dfc4875a8913b39b
#
_cell.length_a   1.000
_cell.length_b   1.000
_cell.length_c   1.000
_cell.angle_alpha   90.00
_cell.angle_beta   90.00
_cell.angle_gamma   90.00
#
_symmetry.space_group_name_H-M   'P 1'
#
loop_
_entity.id
_entity.type
_entity.pdbx_description
1 polymer ?
#
loop_
_entity_poly.entity_id
_entity_poly.type
_entity_poly.pdbx_seq_one_letter_code
_entity_poly.pdbx_strand_id
1 'polypeptide(L)'
;MKSTNQLMARLPKIGVTRSFSFSNPKAAAAIVVFASFIGMVLGPGITNSYGVFEEEYENRFSNKDTGKGALSPAIAIASVHVSVNYLFTTIAGALCERIGMGLTTFIGGVMLGVGSFAAGFCTEVWQLVLTQGVLAGAGVGTIFIVVSTIPTSWFSKNQGFLIGVVHSGSGVGGLMLAPLTRFLINKYTLMGALKIMGVFLAIGITLVSLGMATKPEELVDQEEEENIDRISTNDSVSEHKVSTLAKKRMSVRSFGVRDVHSTGGVLRSQEFWYLNIAVMLAEAAFYVVLFFLPVYAIGLGLTSEQGALIAGVANGATIVGRITIGYIADLSGNINMFFITHLLVTLSCFFLWFPAKSFMIMMVFACTFGLFAGSLTPMVPLCSVTLFGQNGLANNVGLLGIGMVLTTSAAPVVARVFYEKLGQNGAGYGTVALFCGGIYFLATLSIFALRMSV
;
A
#
# COMPACT_ATOMS: atom_id res chain seq x y z
N MET A 1 -26.84 -10.54 11.77
CA MET A 1 -25.41 -10.55 12.09
C MET A 1 -24.89 -11.74 12.91
N LYS A 2 -25.66 -12.38 13.80
CA LYS A 2 -25.21 -13.61 14.50
C LYS A 2 -25.17 -14.88 13.63
N SER A 3 -25.99 -14.98 12.57
CA SER A 3 -26.07 -16.17 11.70
C SER A 3 -24.90 -16.27 10.70
N THR A 4 -24.36 -15.15 10.23
CA THR A 4 -23.25 -15.11 9.26
C THR A 4 -21.93 -15.54 9.90
N ASN A 5 -21.69 -15.17 11.17
CA ASN A 5 -20.49 -15.60 11.90
C ASN A 5 -20.49 -17.09 12.24
N GLN A 6 -21.68 -17.72 12.44
CA GLN A 6 -21.76 -19.17 12.66
C GLN A 6 -21.62 -19.98 11.37
N LEU A 7 -22.07 -19.44 10.23
CA LEU A 7 -21.85 -20.08 8.92
C LEU A 7 -20.37 -20.01 8.51
N MET A 8 -19.72 -18.90 8.81
CA MET A 8 -18.30 -18.66 8.52
C MET A 8 -17.36 -19.52 9.39
N ALA A 9 -17.76 -19.87 10.61
CA ALA A 9 -16.99 -20.73 11.53
C ALA A 9 -17.03 -22.22 11.17
N ARG A 10 -17.88 -22.65 10.25
CA ARG A 10 -18.09 -24.07 9.88
C ARG A 10 -17.35 -24.55 8.64
N LEU A 11 -16.66 -23.65 7.93
CA LEU A 11 -15.84 -24.08 6.80
C LEU A 11 -14.54 -24.71 7.31
N PRO A 12 -14.19 -25.93 6.89
CA PRO A 12 -12.96 -26.58 7.33
C PRO A 12 -11.75 -25.72 6.93
N LYS A 13 -10.79 -25.55 7.84
CA LYS A 13 -9.47 -25.07 7.48
C LYS A 13 -8.91 -26.07 6.47
N ILE A 14 -8.88 -25.71 5.21
CA ILE A 14 -8.27 -26.53 4.17
C ILE A 14 -6.77 -26.41 4.41
N GLY A 15 -6.22 -27.36 5.13
CA GLY A 15 -4.80 -27.49 5.44
C GLY A 15 -3.98 -27.79 4.19
N VAL A 16 -3.99 -26.91 3.19
CA VAL A 16 -3.04 -26.92 2.08
C VAL A 16 -1.84 -26.06 2.45
N THR A 17 -1.30 -26.27 3.64
CA THR A 17 0.03 -25.80 3.99
C THR A 17 1.06 -26.84 3.51
N ARG A 18 1.18 -27.06 2.20
CA ARG A 18 2.47 -27.47 1.66
C ARG A 18 3.37 -26.24 1.68
N SER A 19 3.88 -25.92 2.86
CA SER A 19 5.09 -25.14 2.99
C SER A 19 6.17 -25.93 2.25
N PHE A 20 6.76 -25.33 1.20
CA PHE A 20 8.05 -25.82 0.71
C PHE A 20 8.98 -25.78 1.92
N SER A 21 9.30 -26.95 2.47
CA SER A 21 10.25 -27.09 3.57
C SER A 21 11.64 -26.79 2.99
N PHE A 22 12.04 -25.53 3.06
CA PHE A 22 13.41 -25.19 2.76
C PHE A 22 14.30 -25.73 3.88
N SER A 23 15.29 -26.50 3.56
CA SER A 23 16.25 -27.07 4.51
C SER A 23 17.07 -26.01 5.28
N ASN A 24 17.06 -24.77 4.81
CA ASN A 24 17.77 -23.64 5.44
C ASN A 24 16.80 -22.46 5.71
N PRO A 25 16.49 -22.15 6.98
CA PRO A 25 15.58 -21.05 7.35
C PRO A 25 16.01 -19.67 6.83
N LYS A 26 17.33 -19.40 6.79
CA LYS A 26 17.87 -18.12 6.29
C LYS A 26 17.63 -17.96 4.79
N ALA A 27 17.80 -19.04 4.02
CA ALA A 27 17.52 -19.04 2.59
C ALA A 27 16.01 -18.85 2.34
N ALA A 28 15.16 -19.51 3.11
CA ALA A 28 13.71 -19.33 3.04
C ALA A 28 13.29 -17.87 3.29
N ALA A 29 13.82 -17.25 4.35
CA ALA A 29 13.57 -15.86 4.68
C ALA A 29 14.00 -14.90 3.54
N ALA A 30 15.18 -15.12 2.96
CA ALA A 30 15.66 -14.31 1.83
C ALA A 30 14.77 -14.49 0.58
N ILE A 31 14.31 -15.71 0.28
CA ILE A 31 13.40 -15.98 -0.83
C ILE A 31 12.06 -15.27 -0.61
N VAL A 32 11.51 -15.28 0.61
CA VAL A 32 10.25 -14.58 0.93
C VAL A 32 10.38 -13.08 0.71
N VAL A 33 11.47 -12.44 1.18
CA VAL A 33 11.70 -11.01 0.99
C VAL A 33 11.85 -10.68 -0.50
N PHE A 34 12.64 -11.46 -1.23
CA PHE A 34 12.86 -11.27 -2.66
C PHE A 34 11.55 -11.47 -3.45
N ALA A 35 10.80 -12.52 -3.17
CA ALA A 35 9.51 -12.78 -3.80
C ALA A 35 8.51 -11.65 -3.47
N SER A 36 8.48 -11.17 -2.22
CA SER A 36 7.64 -10.03 -1.84
C SER A 36 8.03 -8.75 -2.58
N PHE A 37 9.32 -8.48 -2.74
CA PHE A 37 9.80 -7.34 -3.53
C PHE A 37 9.35 -7.44 -5.00
N ILE A 38 9.53 -8.60 -5.65
CA ILE A 38 9.05 -8.81 -7.03
C ILE A 38 7.53 -8.74 -7.10
N GLY A 39 6.81 -9.25 -6.10
CA GLY A 39 5.37 -9.11 -5.99
C GLY A 39 4.91 -7.65 -5.92
N MET A 40 5.66 -6.78 -5.20
CA MET A 40 5.43 -5.34 -5.20
C MET A 40 5.74 -4.69 -6.56
N VAL A 41 6.79 -5.15 -7.26
CA VAL A 41 7.13 -4.65 -8.61
C VAL A 41 5.99 -4.96 -9.60
N LEU A 42 5.50 -6.19 -9.63
CA LEU A 42 4.54 -6.66 -10.64
C LEU A 42 3.09 -6.34 -10.29
N GLY A 43 2.71 -6.37 -9.00
CA GLY A 43 1.35 -6.08 -8.53
C GLY A 43 1.14 -4.56 -8.37
N PRO A 44 1.46 -3.94 -7.22
CA PRO A 44 1.28 -2.50 -7.03
C PRO A 44 2.07 -1.63 -8.01
N GLY A 45 3.21 -2.13 -8.54
CA GLY A 45 4.02 -1.42 -9.53
C GLY A 45 3.29 -1.13 -10.84
N ILE A 46 2.39 -2.03 -11.29
CA ILE A 46 1.58 -1.77 -12.49
C ILE A 46 0.59 -0.62 -12.27
N THR A 47 0.07 -0.48 -11.05
CA THR A 47 -0.81 0.65 -10.69
C THR A 47 -0.05 1.99 -10.79
N ASN A 48 1.21 2.03 -10.40
CA ASN A 48 2.05 3.23 -10.53
C ASN A 48 2.42 3.57 -11.98
N SER A 49 2.32 2.61 -12.91
CA SER A 49 2.54 2.83 -14.34
C SER A 49 1.26 3.21 -15.11
N TYR A 50 0.13 3.38 -14.40
CA TYR A 50 -1.19 3.55 -15.01
C TYR A 50 -1.32 4.80 -15.89
N GLY A 51 -0.53 5.85 -15.61
CA GLY A 51 -0.51 7.09 -16.41
C GLY A 51 -0.19 6.86 -17.90
N VAL A 52 0.53 5.77 -18.24
CA VAL A 52 0.80 5.41 -19.64
C VAL A 52 -0.46 4.97 -20.37
N PHE A 53 -1.39 4.30 -19.68
CA PHE A 53 -2.67 3.88 -20.25
C PHE A 53 -3.66 5.04 -20.32
N GLU A 54 -3.56 6.01 -19.42
CA GLU A 54 -4.47 7.15 -19.33
C GLU A 54 -4.52 7.93 -20.65
N GLU A 55 -3.37 8.31 -21.18
CA GLU A 55 -3.25 9.01 -22.45
C GLU A 55 -3.89 8.22 -23.61
N GLU A 56 -3.67 6.91 -23.65
CA GLU A 56 -4.19 6.05 -24.71
C GLU A 56 -5.71 5.83 -24.59
N TYR A 57 -6.25 5.76 -23.36
CA TYR A 57 -7.70 5.65 -23.14
C TYR A 57 -8.42 6.93 -23.52
N GLU A 58 -7.84 8.10 -23.17
CA GLU A 58 -8.38 9.39 -23.60
C GLU A 58 -8.42 9.49 -25.13
N ASN A 59 -7.31 9.15 -25.82
CA ASN A 59 -7.23 9.23 -27.27
C ASN A 59 -8.21 8.29 -27.98
N ARG A 60 -8.49 7.12 -27.39
CA ARG A 60 -9.30 6.07 -28.03
C ARG A 60 -10.79 6.16 -27.72
N PHE A 61 -11.14 6.51 -26.47
CA PHE A 61 -12.49 6.41 -25.94
C PHE A 61 -13.12 7.76 -25.57
N SER A 62 -12.37 8.87 -25.65
CA SER A 62 -12.93 10.19 -25.44
C SER A 62 -13.76 10.56 -26.67
N ASN A 63 -15.07 10.40 -26.59
CA ASN A 63 -15.97 10.95 -27.58
C ASN A 63 -15.97 12.48 -27.49
N LYS A 64 -15.73 13.18 -28.59
CA LYS A 64 -15.80 14.64 -28.71
C LYS A 64 -17.15 15.25 -28.27
N ASP A 65 -18.18 14.40 -28.12
CA ASP A 65 -19.55 14.76 -27.76
C ASP A 65 -19.90 14.51 -26.28
N THR A 66 -18.98 14.01 -25.45
CA THR A 66 -19.20 13.92 -24.00
C THR A 66 -19.22 15.33 -23.44
N GLY A 67 -20.41 15.81 -23.05
CA GLY A 67 -20.66 17.16 -22.57
C GLY A 67 -19.74 17.55 -21.42
N LYS A 68 -19.48 18.86 -21.28
CA LYS A 68 -18.70 19.45 -20.18
C LYS A 68 -19.18 18.89 -18.83
N GLY A 69 -18.42 17.98 -18.21
CA GLY A 69 -18.76 17.39 -16.91
C GLY A 69 -18.73 15.85 -16.87
N ALA A 70 -18.58 15.15 -17.99
CA ALA A 70 -18.42 13.70 -17.97
C ALA A 70 -17.02 13.30 -17.41
N LEU A 71 -17.01 12.26 -16.59
CA LEU A 71 -15.78 11.72 -16.03
C LEU A 71 -14.94 11.13 -17.20
N SER A 72 -13.66 11.50 -17.25
CA SER A 72 -12.71 10.92 -18.19
C SER A 72 -12.71 9.38 -18.08
N PRO A 73 -12.74 8.64 -19.22
CA PRO A 73 -12.66 7.18 -19.22
C PRO A 73 -11.50 6.65 -18.40
N ALA A 74 -10.34 7.27 -18.51
CA ALA A 74 -9.14 6.89 -17.79
C ALA A 74 -9.29 7.07 -16.27
N ILE A 75 -9.82 8.21 -15.82
CA ILE A 75 -10.08 8.48 -14.39
C ILE A 75 -11.11 7.49 -13.85
N ALA A 76 -12.15 7.15 -14.61
CA ALA A 76 -13.16 6.18 -14.18
C ALA A 76 -12.54 4.79 -13.95
N ILE A 77 -11.73 4.29 -14.90
CA ILE A 77 -11.06 3.00 -14.79
C ILE A 77 -10.07 3.00 -13.60
N ALA A 78 -9.23 4.05 -13.48
CA ALA A 78 -8.24 4.16 -12.42
C ALA A 78 -8.88 4.27 -11.02
N SER A 79 -9.95 5.05 -10.87
CA SER A 79 -10.65 5.21 -9.59
C SER A 79 -11.29 3.89 -9.14
N VAL A 80 -11.93 3.15 -10.06
CA VAL A 80 -12.48 1.82 -9.75
C VAL A 80 -11.37 0.84 -9.41
N HIS A 81 -10.26 0.85 -10.16
CA HIS A 81 -9.10 -0.01 -9.89
C HIS A 81 -8.57 0.17 -8.45
N VAL A 82 -8.31 1.42 -8.04
CA VAL A 82 -7.78 1.71 -6.70
C VAL A 82 -8.81 1.37 -5.60
N SER A 83 -10.08 1.68 -5.81
CA SER A 83 -11.12 1.37 -4.82
C SER A 83 -11.30 -0.13 -4.63
N VAL A 84 -11.35 -0.89 -5.72
CA VAL A 84 -11.46 -2.36 -5.68
C VAL A 84 -10.19 -3.00 -5.12
N ASN A 85 -9.02 -2.44 -5.40
CA ASN A 85 -7.76 -2.85 -4.77
C ASN A 85 -7.88 -2.84 -3.24
N TYR A 86 -8.30 -1.73 -2.62
CA TYR A 86 -8.43 -1.65 -1.16
C TYR A 86 -9.56 -2.54 -0.61
N LEU A 87 -10.66 -2.69 -1.35
CA LEU A 87 -11.72 -3.62 -0.97
C LEU A 87 -11.19 -5.06 -0.92
N PHE A 88 -10.45 -5.48 -1.94
CA PHE A 88 -9.89 -6.83 -2.00
C PHE A 88 -8.68 -7.01 -1.08
N THR A 89 -7.95 -5.98 -0.73
CA THR A 89 -6.96 -6.01 0.36
C THR A 89 -7.64 -6.47 1.67
N THR A 90 -8.84 -5.95 1.96
CA THR A 90 -9.61 -6.35 3.14
C THR A 90 -10.10 -7.81 3.06
N ILE A 91 -10.66 -8.20 1.93
CA ILE A 91 -11.16 -9.57 1.73
C ILE A 91 -10.02 -10.58 1.78
N ALA A 92 -8.91 -10.27 1.12
CA ALA A 92 -7.75 -11.15 1.03
C ALA A 92 -6.99 -11.26 2.37
N GLY A 93 -7.02 -10.22 3.22
CA GLY A 93 -6.51 -10.31 4.59
C GLY A 93 -7.14 -11.45 5.38
N ALA A 94 -8.49 -11.56 5.32
CA ALA A 94 -9.20 -12.68 5.93
C ALA A 94 -9.00 -14.02 5.18
N LEU A 95 -8.74 -13.96 3.87
CA LEU A 95 -8.49 -15.15 3.06
C LEU A 95 -7.12 -15.77 3.36
N CYS A 96 -6.10 -14.96 3.62
CA CYS A 96 -4.75 -15.41 4.00
C CYS A 96 -4.76 -16.35 5.21
N GLU A 97 -5.63 -16.07 6.20
CA GLU A 97 -5.77 -16.91 7.39
C GLU A 97 -6.41 -18.27 7.12
N ARG A 98 -7.17 -18.40 6.02
CA ARG A 98 -7.94 -19.62 5.71
C ARG A 98 -7.25 -20.55 4.74
N ILE A 99 -6.71 -20.00 3.66
CA ILE A 99 -6.11 -20.77 2.56
C ILE A 99 -4.60 -20.60 2.45
N GLY A 100 -4.01 -19.73 3.30
CA GLY A 100 -2.57 -19.45 3.32
C GLY A 100 -2.11 -18.40 2.32
N MET A 101 -0.92 -17.86 2.56
CA MET A 101 -0.35 -16.72 1.83
C MET A 101 -0.05 -17.05 0.36
N GLY A 102 0.53 -18.22 0.07
CA GLY A 102 0.93 -18.61 -1.29
C GLY A 102 -0.27 -18.76 -2.23
N LEU A 103 -1.33 -19.47 -1.79
CA LEU A 103 -2.53 -19.67 -2.61
C LEU A 103 -3.29 -18.35 -2.81
N THR A 104 -3.34 -17.50 -1.78
CA THR A 104 -3.94 -16.16 -1.90
C THR A 104 -3.20 -15.33 -2.95
N THR A 105 -1.85 -15.33 -2.94
CA THR A 105 -1.04 -14.64 -3.95
C THR A 105 -1.28 -15.19 -5.35
N PHE A 106 -1.37 -16.52 -5.50
CA PHE A 106 -1.65 -17.16 -6.79
C PHE A 106 -3.01 -16.70 -7.35
N ILE A 107 -4.06 -16.72 -6.54
CA ILE A 107 -5.40 -16.25 -6.92
C ILE A 107 -5.34 -14.79 -7.37
N GLY A 108 -4.65 -13.93 -6.60
CA GLY A 108 -4.43 -12.52 -6.97
C GLY A 108 -3.72 -12.36 -8.31
N GLY A 109 -2.69 -13.20 -8.57
CA GLY A 109 -1.96 -13.21 -9.83
C GLY A 109 -2.82 -13.62 -11.03
N VAL A 110 -3.66 -14.63 -10.87
CA VAL A 110 -4.62 -15.04 -11.90
C VAL A 110 -5.63 -13.93 -12.18
N MET A 111 -6.19 -13.29 -11.14
CA MET A 111 -7.13 -12.17 -11.31
C MET A 111 -6.49 -11.00 -12.03
N LEU A 112 -5.29 -10.59 -11.64
CA LEU A 112 -4.54 -9.50 -12.26
C LEU A 112 -4.22 -9.81 -13.73
N GLY A 113 -3.69 -11.01 -13.99
CA GLY A 113 -3.31 -11.44 -15.32
C GLY A 113 -4.49 -11.59 -16.26
N VAL A 114 -5.56 -12.28 -15.83
CA VAL A 114 -6.78 -12.46 -16.62
C VAL A 114 -7.49 -11.12 -16.86
N GLY A 115 -7.56 -10.25 -15.83
CA GLY A 115 -8.15 -8.91 -15.96
C GLY A 115 -7.42 -8.05 -16.98
N SER A 116 -6.08 -8.02 -16.92
CA SER A 116 -5.26 -7.29 -17.88
C SER A 116 -5.31 -7.89 -19.28
N PHE A 117 -5.31 -9.22 -19.42
CA PHE A 117 -5.41 -9.91 -20.70
C PHE A 117 -6.78 -9.70 -21.36
N ALA A 118 -7.87 -9.82 -20.59
CA ALA A 118 -9.23 -9.59 -21.08
C ALA A 118 -9.47 -8.14 -21.50
N ALA A 119 -8.83 -7.17 -20.82
CA ALA A 119 -8.86 -5.77 -21.22
C ALA A 119 -8.36 -5.55 -22.65
N GLY A 120 -7.47 -6.41 -23.14
CA GLY A 120 -6.98 -6.39 -24.51
C GLY A 120 -8.00 -6.81 -25.60
N PHE A 121 -9.23 -7.17 -25.22
CA PHE A 121 -10.34 -7.48 -26.15
C PHE A 121 -11.50 -6.49 -26.02
N CYS A 122 -11.40 -5.53 -25.10
CA CYS A 122 -12.48 -4.58 -24.83
C CYS A 122 -12.60 -3.54 -25.95
N THR A 123 -13.85 -3.24 -26.32
CA THR A 123 -14.19 -2.21 -27.30
C THR A 123 -14.88 -1.00 -26.67
N GLU A 124 -15.41 -1.17 -25.47
CA GLU A 124 -16.19 -0.16 -24.75
C GLU A 124 -15.57 0.13 -23.37
N VAL A 125 -15.76 1.35 -22.86
CA VAL A 125 -15.18 1.80 -21.57
C VAL A 125 -15.68 0.94 -20.39
N TRP A 126 -16.96 0.59 -20.36
CA TRP A 126 -17.52 -0.22 -19.26
C TRP A 126 -16.87 -1.61 -19.15
N GLN A 127 -16.46 -2.19 -20.30
CA GLN A 127 -15.74 -3.47 -20.33
C GLN A 127 -14.34 -3.31 -19.69
N LEU A 128 -13.64 -2.20 -19.96
CA LEU A 128 -12.35 -1.88 -19.33
C LEU A 128 -12.51 -1.63 -17.84
N VAL A 129 -13.59 -0.99 -17.41
CA VAL A 129 -13.91 -0.82 -15.98
C VAL A 129 -14.07 -2.19 -15.30
N LEU A 130 -14.76 -3.14 -15.92
CA LEU A 130 -14.94 -4.49 -15.35
C LEU A 130 -13.64 -5.32 -15.37
N THR A 131 -12.90 -5.29 -16.47
CA THR A 131 -11.70 -6.13 -16.63
C THR A 131 -10.49 -5.55 -15.91
N GLN A 132 -10.14 -4.30 -16.17
CA GLN A 132 -8.96 -3.66 -15.64
C GLN A 132 -9.24 -2.92 -14.32
N GLY A 133 -10.42 -2.32 -14.19
CA GLY A 133 -10.84 -1.69 -12.94
C GLY A 133 -11.15 -2.73 -11.87
N VAL A 134 -12.13 -3.59 -12.10
CA VAL A 134 -12.60 -4.52 -11.06
C VAL A 134 -11.68 -5.74 -10.96
N LEU A 135 -11.50 -6.52 -12.02
CA LEU A 135 -10.82 -7.81 -11.91
C LEU A 135 -9.32 -7.66 -11.66
N ALA A 136 -8.64 -6.79 -12.41
CA ALA A 136 -7.21 -6.55 -12.19
C ALA A 136 -6.96 -5.81 -10.87
N GLY A 137 -7.80 -4.82 -10.51
CA GLY A 137 -7.73 -4.13 -9.22
C GLY A 137 -7.88 -5.07 -8.03
N ALA A 138 -8.83 -6.02 -8.10
CA ALA A 138 -9.00 -7.08 -7.10
C ALA A 138 -7.76 -7.96 -6.98
N GLY A 139 -7.13 -8.30 -8.11
CA GLY A 139 -5.86 -9.03 -8.15
C GLY A 139 -4.74 -8.30 -7.44
N VAL A 140 -4.56 -6.99 -7.73
CA VAL A 140 -3.53 -6.16 -7.08
C VAL A 140 -3.74 -6.10 -5.57
N GLY A 141 -4.97 -5.85 -5.09
CA GLY A 141 -5.26 -5.80 -3.66
C GLY A 141 -4.99 -7.12 -2.94
N THR A 142 -5.31 -8.23 -3.60
CA THR A 142 -5.04 -9.57 -3.08
C THR A 142 -3.53 -9.84 -2.97
N ILE A 143 -2.73 -9.42 -3.94
CA ILE A 143 -1.26 -9.54 -3.91
C ILE A 143 -0.68 -8.62 -2.83
N PHE A 144 -1.13 -7.35 -2.80
CA PHE A 144 -0.60 -6.31 -1.92
C PHE A 144 -0.58 -6.71 -0.45
N ILE A 145 -1.69 -7.26 0.06
CA ILE A 145 -1.78 -7.62 1.48
C ILE A 145 -0.78 -8.71 1.87
N VAL A 146 -0.60 -9.73 1.01
CA VAL A 146 0.34 -10.82 1.27
C VAL A 146 1.77 -10.30 1.29
N VAL A 147 2.19 -9.61 0.21
CA VAL A 147 3.59 -9.15 0.08
C VAL A 147 3.95 -8.08 1.10
N SER A 148 2.97 -7.34 1.62
CA SER A 148 3.16 -6.35 2.68
C SER A 148 3.32 -6.95 4.07
N THR A 149 2.75 -8.13 4.32
CA THR A 149 2.65 -8.66 5.69
C THR A 149 3.53 -9.88 5.92
N ILE A 150 3.75 -10.73 4.91
CA ILE A 150 4.51 -11.97 5.07
C ILE A 150 5.97 -11.76 5.53
N PRO A 151 6.72 -10.71 5.08
CA PRO A 151 8.10 -10.54 5.52
C PRO A 151 8.24 -10.28 7.03
N THR A 152 7.24 -9.65 7.67
CA THR A 152 7.29 -9.38 9.10
C THR A 152 7.25 -10.64 9.95
N SER A 153 6.67 -11.73 9.46
CA SER A 153 6.62 -13.02 10.17
C SER A 153 7.97 -13.75 10.20
N TRP A 154 8.87 -13.43 9.28
CA TRP A 154 10.20 -14.06 9.19
C TRP A 154 11.28 -13.34 9.97
N PHE A 155 11.08 -12.06 10.27
CA PHE A 155 12.10 -11.22 10.91
C PHE A 155 11.52 -10.53 12.14
N SER A 156 12.20 -10.71 13.28
CA SER A 156 11.89 -10.03 14.53
C SER A 156 12.65 -8.71 14.71
N LYS A 157 13.76 -8.53 13.97
CA LYS A 157 14.60 -7.32 13.99
C LYS A 157 14.64 -6.68 12.61
N ASN A 158 14.84 -5.35 12.58
CA ASN A 158 14.95 -4.55 11.35
C ASN A 158 13.74 -4.71 10.41
N GLN A 159 12.55 -4.88 10.97
CA GLN A 159 11.31 -5.05 10.20
C GLN A 159 11.01 -3.84 9.33
N GLY A 160 11.28 -2.63 9.83
CA GLY A 160 11.08 -1.38 9.10
C GLY A 160 11.94 -1.29 7.86
N PHE A 161 13.24 -1.58 7.98
CA PHE A 161 14.14 -1.63 6.83
C PHE A 161 13.66 -2.64 5.77
N LEU A 162 13.35 -3.87 6.20
CA LEU A 162 12.94 -4.94 5.27
C LEU A 162 11.62 -4.62 4.56
N ILE A 163 10.62 -4.14 5.31
CA ILE A 163 9.34 -3.73 4.73
C ILE A 163 9.53 -2.52 3.80
N GLY A 164 10.41 -1.58 4.17
CA GLY A 164 10.81 -0.47 3.32
C GLY A 164 11.41 -0.93 2.00
N VAL A 165 12.33 -1.90 2.02
CA VAL A 165 12.90 -2.52 0.82
C VAL A 165 11.81 -3.20 -0.02
N VAL A 166 10.95 -4.02 0.58
CA VAL A 166 9.85 -4.68 -0.13
C VAL A 166 8.92 -3.67 -0.80
N HIS A 167 8.47 -2.67 -0.06
CA HIS A 167 7.55 -1.65 -0.59
C HIS A 167 8.21 -0.75 -1.66
N SER A 168 9.54 -0.55 -1.63
CA SER A 168 10.26 0.18 -2.68
C SER A 168 10.08 -0.49 -4.05
N GLY A 169 9.79 -1.80 -4.08
CA GLY A 169 9.49 -2.55 -5.29
C GLY A 169 8.35 -1.95 -6.11
N SER A 170 7.31 -1.36 -5.49
CA SER A 170 6.23 -0.73 -6.26
C SER A 170 6.69 0.53 -7.00
N GLY A 171 7.62 1.30 -6.43
CA GLY A 171 8.25 2.43 -7.12
C GLY A 171 9.15 1.98 -8.29
N VAL A 172 9.97 0.95 -8.03
CA VAL A 172 10.80 0.31 -9.08
C VAL A 172 9.90 -0.23 -10.20
N GLY A 173 8.78 -0.88 -9.84
CA GLY A 173 7.79 -1.37 -10.81
C GLY A 173 7.23 -0.26 -11.68
N GLY A 174 6.83 0.88 -11.10
CA GLY A 174 6.38 2.04 -11.86
C GLY A 174 7.44 2.54 -12.86
N LEU A 175 8.69 2.64 -12.42
CA LEU A 175 9.80 3.07 -13.28
C LEU A 175 10.15 2.08 -14.39
N MET A 176 10.00 0.78 -14.17
CA MET A 176 10.33 -0.27 -15.16
C MET A 176 9.15 -0.61 -16.07
N LEU A 177 7.94 -0.75 -15.49
CA LEU A 177 6.77 -1.19 -16.25
C LEU A 177 6.19 -0.09 -17.13
N ALA A 178 6.34 1.20 -16.76
CA ALA A 178 5.84 2.30 -17.60
C ALA A 178 6.57 2.38 -18.95
N PRO A 179 7.92 2.41 -19.03
CA PRO A 179 8.62 2.35 -20.34
C PRO A 179 8.36 1.05 -21.08
N LEU A 180 8.29 -0.10 -20.40
CA LEU A 180 7.97 -1.37 -21.03
C LEU A 180 6.57 -1.34 -21.68
N THR A 181 5.57 -0.82 -20.95
CA THR A 181 4.21 -0.68 -21.45
C THR A 181 4.17 0.25 -22.67
N ARG A 182 4.85 1.41 -22.61
CA ARG A 182 4.94 2.33 -23.74
C ARG A 182 5.59 1.69 -24.96
N PHE A 183 6.67 0.95 -24.78
CA PHE A 183 7.33 0.19 -25.85
C PHE A 183 6.37 -0.84 -26.49
N LEU A 184 5.61 -1.57 -25.67
CA LEU A 184 4.65 -2.56 -26.16
C LEU A 184 3.49 -1.89 -26.92
N ILE A 185 2.97 -0.76 -26.43
CA ILE A 185 1.92 0.01 -27.09
C ILE A 185 2.40 0.48 -28.47
N ASN A 186 3.59 1.03 -28.55
CA ASN A 186 4.15 1.52 -29.81
C ASN A 186 4.39 0.39 -30.83
N LYS A 187 4.70 -0.83 -30.36
CA LYS A 187 4.98 -1.98 -31.23
C LYS A 187 3.73 -2.80 -31.59
N TYR A 188 2.79 -2.96 -30.66
CA TYR A 188 1.67 -3.92 -30.80
C TYR A 188 0.28 -3.30 -30.59
N THR A 189 0.17 -1.99 -30.53
CA THR A 189 -1.04 -1.26 -30.13
C THR A 189 -1.40 -1.42 -28.66
N LEU A 190 -2.31 -0.58 -28.13
CA LEU A 190 -2.79 -0.64 -26.75
C LEU A 190 -3.36 -2.02 -26.39
N MET A 191 -4.22 -2.59 -27.24
CA MET A 191 -4.86 -3.89 -26.99
C MET A 191 -3.87 -5.06 -27.02
N GLY A 192 -2.88 -4.99 -27.90
CA GLY A 192 -1.77 -5.96 -27.94
C GLY A 192 -0.90 -5.89 -26.70
N ALA A 193 -0.56 -4.68 -26.26
CA ALA A 193 0.23 -4.45 -25.04
C ALA A 193 -0.49 -5.01 -23.80
N LEU A 194 -1.79 -4.78 -23.65
CA LEU A 194 -2.59 -5.30 -22.52
C LEU A 194 -2.58 -6.84 -22.47
N LYS A 195 -2.71 -7.51 -23.63
CA LYS A 195 -2.65 -8.98 -23.71
C LYS A 195 -1.29 -9.52 -23.27
N ILE A 196 -0.21 -8.93 -23.79
CA ILE A 196 1.17 -9.34 -23.44
C ILE A 196 1.43 -9.09 -21.97
N MET A 197 1.08 -7.92 -21.45
CA MET A 197 1.24 -7.58 -20.05
C MET A 197 0.41 -8.50 -19.14
N GLY A 198 -0.81 -8.86 -19.52
CA GLY A 198 -1.64 -9.79 -18.75
C GLY A 198 -0.99 -11.15 -18.57
N VAL A 199 -0.44 -11.73 -19.65
CA VAL A 199 0.30 -13.01 -19.60
C VAL A 199 1.58 -12.87 -18.75
N PHE A 200 2.34 -11.80 -18.96
CA PHE A 200 3.57 -11.52 -18.22
C PHE A 200 3.32 -11.43 -16.71
N LEU A 201 2.29 -10.67 -16.31
CA LEU A 201 1.92 -10.49 -14.90
C LEU A 201 1.39 -11.81 -14.28
N ALA A 202 0.57 -12.58 -15.01
CA ALA A 202 0.07 -13.86 -14.54
C ALA A 202 1.23 -14.84 -14.23
N ILE A 203 2.16 -14.98 -15.17
CA ILE A 203 3.33 -15.87 -15.00
C ILE A 203 4.22 -15.36 -13.85
N GLY A 204 4.54 -14.06 -13.85
CA GLY A 204 5.42 -13.48 -12.85
C GLY A 204 4.89 -13.63 -11.43
N ILE A 205 3.59 -13.34 -11.19
CA ILE A 205 2.99 -13.49 -9.86
C ILE A 205 2.78 -14.97 -9.48
N THR A 206 2.56 -15.86 -10.46
CA THR A 206 2.53 -17.31 -10.18
C THR A 206 3.90 -17.77 -9.64
N LEU A 207 5.01 -17.32 -10.23
CA LEU A 207 6.35 -17.61 -9.71
C LEU A 207 6.56 -17.01 -8.31
N VAL A 208 6.13 -15.77 -8.10
CA VAL A 208 6.15 -15.10 -6.78
C VAL A 208 5.39 -15.92 -5.74
N SER A 209 4.22 -16.46 -6.07
CA SER A 209 3.39 -17.23 -5.14
C SER A 209 4.08 -18.49 -4.60
N LEU A 210 4.99 -19.07 -5.36
CA LEU A 210 5.79 -20.24 -4.91
C LEU A 210 6.79 -19.87 -3.81
N GLY A 211 7.25 -18.61 -3.77
CA GLY A 211 8.13 -18.08 -2.74
C GLY A 211 7.41 -17.60 -1.46
N MET A 212 6.07 -17.58 -1.43
CA MET A 212 5.28 -17.08 -0.29
C MET A 212 5.07 -18.18 0.75
N ALA A 213 6.13 -18.53 1.47
CA ALA A 213 6.07 -19.51 2.55
C ALA A 213 5.89 -18.84 3.91
N THR A 214 4.96 -19.32 4.74
CA THR A 214 4.84 -18.93 6.15
C THR A 214 5.94 -19.56 6.97
N LYS A 215 6.42 -18.86 8.01
CA LYS A 215 7.43 -19.41 8.92
C LYS A 215 6.83 -20.59 9.69
N PRO A 216 7.50 -21.76 9.72
CA PRO A 216 7.05 -22.91 10.50
C PRO A 216 6.96 -22.59 12.00
N GLU A 217 5.94 -23.08 12.70
CA GLU A 217 5.74 -22.87 14.14
C GLU A 217 6.94 -23.33 14.95
N GLU A 218 7.56 -24.46 14.60
CA GLU A 218 8.78 -24.98 15.23
C GLU A 218 9.94 -23.98 15.27
N LEU A 219 10.10 -23.16 14.20
CA LEU A 219 11.14 -22.13 14.16
C LEU A 219 10.78 -20.89 14.98
N VAL A 220 9.50 -20.65 15.20
CA VAL A 220 9.03 -19.56 16.09
C VAL A 220 9.33 -19.93 17.53
N ASP A 221 9.01 -21.15 17.93
CA ASP A 221 9.24 -21.66 19.28
C ASP A 221 10.74 -21.71 19.61
N GLN A 222 11.59 -22.16 18.68
CA GLN A 222 13.06 -22.19 18.84
C GLN A 222 13.66 -20.79 19.02
N GLU A 223 13.22 -19.79 18.27
CA GLU A 223 13.70 -18.42 18.44
C GLU A 223 13.25 -17.80 19.77
N GLU A 224 12.05 -18.14 20.23
CA GLU A 224 11.59 -17.72 21.55
C GLU A 224 12.42 -18.35 22.67
N GLU A 225 12.75 -19.64 22.59
CA GLU A 225 13.60 -20.34 23.54
C GLU A 225 15.03 -19.77 23.54
N GLU A 226 15.64 -19.60 22.37
CA GLU A 226 17.00 -19.03 22.25
C GLU A 226 17.09 -17.59 22.78
N ASN A 227 16.06 -16.78 22.58
CA ASN A 227 16.00 -15.43 23.15
C ASN A 227 15.87 -15.45 24.69
N ILE A 228 15.14 -16.41 25.23
CA ILE A 228 15.03 -16.59 26.69
C ILE A 228 16.37 -17.01 27.27
N ASP A 229 17.06 -17.96 26.64
CA ASP A 229 18.38 -18.42 27.08
C ASP A 229 19.44 -17.33 26.99
N ARG A 230 19.45 -16.51 25.95
CA ARG A 230 20.35 -15.35 25.83
C ARG A 230 20.11 -14.29 26.89
N ILE A 231 18.86 -14.10 27.31
CA ILE A 231 18.50 -13.17 28.40
C ILE A 231 18.94 -13.76 29.75
N SER A 232 18.83 -15.07 29.94
CA SER A 232 19.21 -15.75 31.17
C SER A 232 20.72 -15.87 31.34
N THR A 233 21.48 -16.00 30.23
CA THR A 233 22.95 -16.18 30.28
C THR A 233 23.73 -14.86 30.31
N ASN A 234 23.14 -13.75 29.90
CA ASN A 234 23.83 -12.45 29.83
C ASN A 234 23.68 -11.63 31.12
N ASP A 235 23.09 -12.20 32.20
CA ASP A 235 22.72 -11.43 33.36
C ASP A 235 23.30 -11.95 34.66
N SER A 236 24.27 -11.20 35.16
CA SER A 236 24.35 -10.82 36.59
C SER A 236 23.10 -9.98 37.01
N VAL A 237 21.98 -10.07 36.33
CA VAL A 237 20.73 -9.34 36.59
C VAL A 237 19.82 -10.24 37.40
N SER A 238 19.62 -9.80 38.66
CA SER A 238 18.81 -10.40 39.71
C SER A 238 17.61 -11.22 39.23
N GLU A 239 17.36 -12.37 39.88
CA GLU A 239 16.15 -13.23 39.77
C GLU A 239 14.83 -12.42 39.73
N HIS A 240 14.85 -11.19 40.24
CA HIS A 240 13.76 -10.24 40.22
C HIS A 240 13.41 -9.74 38.79
N LYS A 241 14.37 -9.61 37.84
CA LYS A 241 14.09 -9.25 36.45
C LYS A 241 13.59 -10.46 35.63
N VAL A 242 14.10 -11.66 35.89
CA VAL A 242 13.58 -12.89 35.27
C VAL A 242 12.16 -13.15 35.76
N SER A 243 11.87 -12.98 37.04
CA SER A 243 10.51 -13.09 37.58
C SER A 243 9.61 -11.95 37.10
N THR A 244 10.15 -10.75 36.84
CA THR A 244 9.41 -9.62 36.26
C THR A 244 9.16 -9.83 34.78
N LEU A 245 10.07 -10.43 34.01
CA LEU A 245 9.87 -10.80 32.60
C LEU A 245 8.94 -12.02 32.51
N ALA A 246 9.04 -13.01 33.36
CA ALA A 246 8.08 -14.10 33.44
C ALA A 246 6.71 -13.61 33.94
N LYS A 247 6.66 -12.69 34.91
CA LYS A 247 5.44 -11.97 35.29
C LYS A 247 4.93 -11.06 34.18
N LYS A 248 5.80 -10.39 33.42
CA LYS A 248 5.43 -9.61 32.23
C LYS A 248 4.92 -10.53 31.11
N ARG A 249 5.44 -11.76 30.99
CA ARG A 249 4.91 -12.81 30.10
C ARG A 249 3.57 -13.37 30.61
N MET A 250 3.43 -13.61 31.90
CA MET A 250 2.14 -13.94 32.55
C MET A 250 1.21 -12.72 32.57
N SER A 251 1.70 -11.51 32.73
CA SER A 251 0.90 -10.29 32.66
C SER A 251 0.64 -9.83 31.23
N VAL A 252 1.49 -10.11 30.27
CA VAL A 252 1.14 -10.02 28.83
C VAL A 252 0.11 -11.09 28.47
N ARG A 253 0.08 -12.24 29.16
CA ARG A 253 -1.04 -13.20 29.11
C ARG A 253 -2.21 -12.84 30.05
N SER A 254 -2.01 -12.14 31.15
CA SER A 254 -3.04 -11.85 32.15
C SER A 254 -3.38 -10.38 32.36
N PHE A 255 -2.52 -9.44 31.93
CA PHE A 255 -2.90 -8.05 31.83
C PHE A 255 -3.67 -7.91 30.52
N GLY A 256 -5.00 -8.05 30.63
CA GLY A 256 -5.94 -7.52 29.65
C GLY A 256 -5.36 -7.26 28.28
N VAL A 257 -4.65 -8.24 27.65
CA VAL A 257 -4.79 -8.42 26.23
C VAL A 257 -6.28 -8.70 26.11
N ARG A 258 -7.09 -7.60 26.11
CA ARG A 258 -8.44 -7.62 25.58
C ARG A 258 -8.33 -8.57 24.43
N ASP A 259 -9.32 -9.43 24.24
CA ASP A 259 -9.42 -10.37 23.11
C ASP A 259 -9.22 -9.67 21.75
N VAL A 260 -8.07 -9.01 21.56
CA VAL A 260 -7.64 -8.30 20.36
C VAL A 260 -7.31 -9.30 19.25
N HIS A 261 -7.16 -10.60 19.62
CA HIS A 261 -6.99 -11.68 18.65
C HIS A 261 -8.26 -11.99 17.83
N SER A 262 -9.42 -11.45 18.21
CA SER A 262 -10.60 -11.51 17.37
C SER A 262 -10.74 -10.23 16.55
N THR A 263 -11.14 -10.36 15.27
CA THR A 263 -11.49 -9.21 14.40
C THR A 263 -12.41 -8.19 15.12
N GLY A 264 -13.31 -8.68 16.00
CA GLY A 264 -14.20 -7.85 16.79
C GLY A 264 -13.49 -7.06 17.89
N GLY A 265 -12.36 -7.56 18.42
CA GLY A 265 -11.55 -6.86 19.41
C GLY A 265 -10.78 -5.69 18.80
N VAL A 266 -10.16 -5.92 17.64
CA VAL A 266 -9.43 -4.88 16.88
C VAL A 266 -10.37 -3.73 16.50
N LEU A 267 -11.54 -4.01 15.96
CA LEU A 267 -12.53 -3.00 15.56
C LEU A 267 -13.10 -2.19 16.74
N ARG A 268 -12.98 -2.68 17.98
CA ARG A 268 -13.41 -1.96 19.18
C ARG A 268 -12.32 -1.11 19.81
N SER A 269 -11.07 -1.26 19.38
CA SER A 269 -9.96 -0.48 19.93
C SER A 269 -9.97 0.95 19.36
N GLN A 270 -9.63 1.93 20.18
CA GLN A 270 -9.51 3.33 19.74
C GLN A 270 -8.29 3.51 18.83
N GLU A 271 -7.23 2.77 19.11
CA GLU A 271 -5.97 2.79 18.36
C GLU A 271 -6.20 2.38 16.89
N PHE A 272 -7.08 1.40 16.65
CA PHE A 272 -7.48 1.01 15.30
C PHE A 272 -8.12 2.18 14.54
N TRP A 273 -9.05 2.88 15.17
CA TRP A 273 -9.75 3.98 14.51
C TRP A 273 -8.85 5.19 14.27
N TYR A 274 -7.95 5.52 15.20
CA TYR A 274 -6.96 6.56 14.98
C TYR A 274 -6.04 6.21 13.80
N LEU A 275 -5.53 4.96 13.76
CA LEU A 275 -4.72 4.50 12.64
C LEU A 275 -5.51 4.49 11.33
N ASN A 276 -6.75 3.98 11.32
CA ASN A 276 -7.60 3.91 10.13
C ASN A 276 -7.91 5.30 9.56
N ILE A 277 -8.31 6.25 10.41
CA ILE A 277 -8.58 7.64 9.99
C ILE A 277 -7.31 8.27 9.40
N ALA A 278 -6.16 8.10 10.06
CA ALA A 278 -4.91 8.65 9.57
C ALA A 278 -4.55 8.10 8.18
N VAL A 279 -4.61 6.78 8.01
CA VAL A 279 -4.22 6.10 6.78
C VAL A 279 -5.19 6.44 5.64
N MET A 280 -6.51 6.41 5.86
CA MET A 280 -7.49 6.73 4.82
C MET A 280 -7.38 8.18 4.33
N LEU A 281 -7.11 9.13 5.23
CA LEU A 281 -6.93 10.54 4.86
C LEU A 281 -5.62 10.75 4.12
N ALA A 282 -4.53 10.16 4.62
CA ALA A 282 -3.22 10.29 4.00
C ALA A 282 -3.17 9.67 2.60
N GLU A 283 -3.75 8.48 2.41
CA GLU A 283 -3.85 7.85 1.08
C GLU A 283 -4.69 8.66 0.11
N ALA A 284 -5.82 9.20 0.56
CA ALA A 284 -6.65 10.06 -0.26
C ALA A 284 -5.87 11.27 -0.78
N ALA A 285 -5.15 11.96 0.11
CA ALA A 285 -4.33 13.12 -0.27
C ALA A 285 -3.13 12.71 -1.14
N PHE A 286 -2.52 11.54 -0.92
CA PHE A 286 -1.41 11.01 -1.72
C PHE A 286 -1.78 10.89 -3.20
N TYR A 287 -2.91 10.27 -3.50
CA TYR A 287 -3.37 10.15 -4.89
C TYR A 287 -3.75 11.50 -5.51
N VAL A 288 -4.34 12.41 -4.74
CA VAL A 288 -4.61 13.76 -5.25
C VAL A 288 -3.32 14.46 -5.66
N VAL A 289 -2.29 14.42 -4.81
CA VAL A 289 -0.99 15.03 -5.15
C VAL A 289 -0.41 14.40 -6.41
N LEU A 290 -0.37 13.08 -6.51
CA LEU A 290 0.18 12.38 -7.68
C LEU A 290 -0.51 12.76 -8.99
N PHE A 291 -1.85 12.85 -8.98
CA PHE A 291 -2.61 13.20 -10.18
C PHE A 291 -2.51 14.69 -10.52
N PHE A 292 -2.52 15.57 -9.52
CA PHE A 292 -2.52 17.00 -9.78
C PHE A 292 -1.12 17.59 -9.96
N LEU A 293 -0.04 16.92 -9.56
CA LEU A 293 1.32 17.45 -9.62
C LEU A 293 1.75 17.82 -11.05
N PRO A 294 1.61 16.96 -12.09
CA PRO A 294 1.93 17.34 -13.46
C PRO A 294 0.98 18.39 -14.02
N VAL A 295 -0.32 18.31 -13.70
CA VAL A 295 -1.32 19.29 -14.15
C VAL A 295 -1.05 20.67 -13.56
N TYR A 296 -0.65 20.73 -12.30
CA TYR A 296 -0.21 21.97 -11.62
C TYR A 296 1.01 22.58 -12.32
N ALA A 297 2.00 21.78 -12.65
CA ALA A 297 3.20 22.23 -13.35
C ALA A 297 2.87 22.88 -14.70
N ILE A 298 2.00 22.23 -15.49
CA ILE A 298 1.53 22.79 -16.78
C ILE A 298 0.75 24.09 -16.57
N GLY A 299 -0.07 24.18 -15.52
CA GLY A 299 -0.80 25.39 -15.16
C GLY A 299 0.08 26.56 -14.73
N LEU A 300 1.30 26.30 -14.27
CA LEU A 300 2.33 27.32 -14.04
C LEU A 300 3.07 27.78 -15.31
N GLY A 301 2.70 27.23 -16.49
CA GLY A 301 3.37 27.53 -17.76
C GLY A 301 4.61 26.68 -18.03
N LEU A 302 4.83 25.61 -17.26
CA LEU A 302 5.93 24.68 -17.48
C LEU A 302 5.57 23.72 -18.65
N THR A 303 6.58 23.13 -19.29
CA THR A 303 6.37 22.18 -20.38
C THR A 303 5.83 20.84 -19.84
N SER A 304 5.15 20.07 -20.70
CA SER A 304 4.69 18.72 -20.35
C SER A 304 5.84 17.81 -19.91
N GLU A 305 7.02 17.97 -20.50
CA GLU A 305 8.23 17.24 -20.14
C GLU A 305 8.69 17.58 -18.69
N GLN A 306 8.64 18.86 -18.32
CA GLN A 306 8.95 19.32 -16.97
C GLN A 306 7.92 18.78 -15.96
N GLY A 307 6.64 18.77 -16.31
CA GLY A 307 5.59 18.18 -15.48
C GLY A 307 5.79 16.68 -15.26
N ALA A 308 6.12 15.94 -16.31
CA ALA A 308 6.45 14.52 -16.23
C ALA A 308 7.71 14.26 -15.40
N LEU A 309 8.74 15.11 -15.52
CA LEU A 309 9.97 15.02 -14.72
C LEU A 309 9.68 15.23 -13.22
N ILE A 310 8.87 16.22 -12.86
CA ILE A 310 8.45 16.48 -11.47
C ILE A 310 7.74 15.25 -10.88
N ALA A 311 6.79 14.66 -11.62
CA ALA A 311 6.10 13.44 -11.19
C ALA A 311 7.06 12.24 -11.08
N GLY A 312 7.99 12.10 -12.03
CA GLY A 312 9.03 11.07 -12.01
C GLY A 312 9.94 11.19 -10.79
N VAL A 313 10.35 12.41 -10.43
CA VAL A 313 11.17 12.68 -9.24
C VAL A 313 10.40 12.35 -7.96
N ALA A 314 9.10 12.73 -7.87
CA ALA A 314 8.28 12.36 -6.73
C ALA A 314 8.23 10.84 -6.55
N ASN A 315 7.97 10.08 -7.62
CA ASN A 315 7.96 8.62 -7.60
C ASN A 315 9.33 8.03 -7.25
N GLY A 316 10.43 8.54 -7.83
CA GLY A 316 11.80 8.11 -7.50
C GLY A 316 12.15 8.34 -6.03
N ALA A 317 11.77 9.51 -5.49
CA ALA A 317 11.97 9.85 -4.09
C ALA A 317 11.21 8.90 -3.13
N THR A 318 10.05 8.34 -3.54
CA THR A 318 9.34 7.34 -2.71
C THR A 318 10.15 6.08 -2.49
N ILE A 319 10.96 5.65 -3.47
CA ILE A 319 11.83 4.47 -3.34
C ILE A 319 12.83 4.68 -2.20
N VAL A 320 13.53 5.81 -2.25
CA VAL A 320 14.51 6.18 -1.22
C VAL A 320 13.83 6.37 0.13
N GLY A 321 12.69 7.06 0.16
CA GLY A 321 11.92 7.32 1.38
C GLY A 321 11.47 6.05 2.09
N ARG A 322 10.94 5.07 1.36
CA ARG A 322 10.49 3.80 1.94
C ARG A 322 11.61 3.05 2.64
N ILE A 323 12.79 3.00 2.04
CA ILE A 323 13.95 2.29 2.61
C ILE A 323 14.51 3.06 3.81
N THR A 324 14.79 4.36 3.64
CA THR A 324 15.44 5.17 4.69
C THR A 324 14.54 5.38 5.89
N ILE A 325 13.26 5.70 5.66
CA ILE A 325 12.30 5.92 6.75
C ILE A 325 11.97 4.60 7.46
N GLY A 326 11.89 3.48 6.73
CA GLY A 326 11.76 2.16 7.33
C GLY A 326 12.92 1.84 8.27
N TYR A 327 14.16 2.10 7.85
CA TYR A 327 15.34 1.94 8.69
C TYR A 327 15.33 2.86 9.93
N ILE A 328 14.98 4.14 9.76
CA ILE A 328 14.91 5.08 10.87
C ILE A 328 13.78 4.69 11.85
N ALA A 329 12.67 4.13 11.35
CA ALA A 329 11.57 3.66 12.17
C ALA A 329 11.98 2.49 13.11
N ASP A 330 12.89 1.62 12.67
CA ASP A 330 13.46 0.57 13.51
C ASP A 330 14.25 1.14 14.73
N LEU A 331 14.80 2.36 14.58
CA LEU A 331 15.59 3.03 15.63
C LEU A 331 14.74 3.93 16.52
N SER A 332 13.75 4.63 15.97
CA SER A 332 12.97 5.67 16.65
C SER A 332 11.58 5.24 17.09
N GLY A 333 11.15 4.05 16.64
CA GLY A 333 9.80 3.52 16.84
C GLY A 333 8.83 3.90 15.72
N ASN A 334 8.00 2.92 15.32
CA ASN A 334 7.14 3.01 14.15
C ASN A 334 6.11 4.14 14.23
N ILE A 335 5.43 4.30 15.38
CA ILE A 335 4.39 5.33 15.56
C ILE A 335 5.02 6.73 15.58
N ASN A 336 6.20 6.91 16.23
CA ASN A 336 6.90 8.18 16.22
C ASN A 336 7.32 8.59 14.81
N MET A 337 7.88 7.65 14.06
CA MET A 337 8.31 7.92 12.69
C MET A 337 7.12 8.20 11.77
N PHE A 338 6.01 7.49 11.95
CA PHE A 338 4.78 7.74 11.22
C PHE A 338 4.26 9.17 11.47
N PHE A 339 4.29 9.64 12.73
CA PHE A 339 3.93 11.02 13.08
C PHE A 339 4.86 12.05 12.42
N ILE A 340 6.18 11.86 12.54
CA ILE A 340 7.17 12.81 12.00
C ILE A 340 7.04 12.94 10.48
N THR A 341 6.90 11.82 9.76
CA THR A 341 6.77 11.85 8.30
C THR A 341 5.50 12.57 7.85
N HIS A 342 4.37 12.34 8.49
CA HIS A 342 3.11 13.01 8.14
C HIS A 342 3.13 14.51 8.48
N LEU A 343 3.79 14.89 9.59
CA LEU A 343 4.03 16.28 9.91
C LEU A 343 4.87 16.97 8.81
N LEU A 344 5.95 16.33 8.36
CA LEU A 344 6.81 16.87 7.30
C LEU A 344 6.10 16.97 5.95
N VAL A 345 5.24 15.98 5.61
CA VAL A 345 4.37 16.05 4.42
C VAL A 345 3.39 17.22 4.53
N THR A 346 2.74 17.38 5.68
CA THR A 346 1.82 18.51 5.93
C THR A 346 2.52 19.84 5.72
N LEU A 347 3.69 20.02 6.34
CA LEU A 347 4.50 21.24 6.18
C LEU A 347 4.93 21.45 4.73
N SER A 348 5.31 20.38 4.01
CA SER A 348 5.69 20.49 2.60
C SER A 348 4.54 20.95 1.72
N CYS A 349 3.31 20.52 1.98
CA CYS A 349 2.13 20.99 1.25
C CYS A 349 1.88 22.49 1.46
N PHE A 350 1.95 22.97 2.71
CA PHE A 350 1.70 24.38 3.02
C PHE A 350 2.85 25.31 2.63
N PHE A 351 4.09 24.91 2.84
CA PHE A 351 5.25 25.80 2.70
C PHE A 351 6.04 25.63 1.40
N LEU A 352 5.89 24.49 0.71
CA LEU A 352 6.56 24.27 -0.57
C LEU A 352 5.55 24.25 -1.73
N TRP A 353 4.47 23.47 -1.63
CA TRP A 353 3.54 23.34 -2.75
C TRP A 353 2.65 24.56 -2.91
N PHE A 354 1.99 25.02 -1.85
CA PHE A 354 1.08 26.16 -1.92
C PHE A 354 1.75 27.43 -2.50
N PRO A 355 2.96 27.85 -2.08
CA PRO A 355 3.65 29.02 -2.64
C PRO A 355 4.43 28.70 -3.93
N ALA A 356 4.40 27.48 -4.47
CA ALA A 356 5.20 27.10 -5.62
C ALA A 356 4.80 27.89 -6.87
N LYS A 357 5.74 28.65 -7.43
CA LYS A 357 5.58 29.42 -8.67
C LYS A 357 6.69 29.15 -9.69
N SER A 358 7.59 28.23 -9.41
CA SER A 358 8.74 27.94 -10.27
C SER A 358 9.01 26.44 -10.33
N PHE A 359 9.64 26.00 -11.42
CA PHE A 359 10.09 24.63 -11.61
C PHE A 359 10.93 24.11 -10.44
N MET A 360 11.88 24.93 -9.94
CA MET A 360 12.76 24.51 -8.84
C MET A 360 12.00 24.24 -7.54
N ILE A 361 11.05 25.09 -7.16
CA ILE A 361 10.25 24.89 -5.95
C ILE A 361 9.38 23.63 -6.10
N MET A 362 8.81 23.39 -7.30
CA MET A 362 8.06 22.16 -7.59
C MET A 362 8.93 20.93 -7.50
N MET A 363 10.18 20.98 -7.96
CA MET A 363 11.14 19.86 -7.84
C MET A 363 11.49 19.58 -6.38
N VAL A 364 11.74 20.63 -5.56
CA VAL A 364 11.99 20.46 -4.13
C VAL A 364 10.77 19.88 -3.43
N PHE A 365 9.57 20.36 -3.75
CA PHE A 365 8.33 19.78 -3.23
C PHE A 365 8.20 18.30 -3.62
N ALA A 366 8.40 17.95 -4.90
CA ALA A 366 8.30 16.59 -5.39
C ALA A 366 9.27 15.63 -4.67
N CYS A 367 10.53 16.06 -4.49
CA CYS A 367 11.51 15.30 -3.70
C CYS A 367 11.07 15.11 -2.25
N THR A 368 10.68 16.19 -1.58
CA THR A 368 10.29 16.17 -0.16
C THR A 368 9.04 15.35 0.05
N PHE A 369 8.03 15.58 -0.79
CA PHE A 369 6.77 14.83 -0.76
C PHE A 369 7.02 13.34 -1.00
N GLY A 370 7.72 12.98 -2.08
CA GLY A 370 8.02 11.59 -2.38
C GLY A 370 8.77 10.89 -1.25
N LEU A 371 9.80 11.56 -0.70
CA LEU A 371 10.60 11.00 0.39
C LEU A 371 9.74 10.66 1.61
N PHE A 372 8.90 11.58 2.07
CA PHE A 372 8.15 11.40 3.31
C PHE A 372 6.79 10.73 3.10
N ALA A 373 6.01 11.12 2.09
CA ALA A 373 4.71 10.51 1.82
C ALA A 373 4.82 9.05 1.34
N GLY A 374 5.91 8.71 0.64
CA GLY A 374 6.17 7.34 0.22
C GLY A 374 6.27 6.34 1.37
N SER A 375 6.59 6.79 2.58
CA SER A 375 6.67 5.94 3.77
C SER A 375 5.31 5.47 4.30
N LEU A 376 4.20 6.05 3.86
CA LEU A 376 2.86 5.69 4.32
C LEU A 376 2.61 4.18 4.19
N THR A 377 2.83 3.62 3.00
CA THR A 377 2.55 2.20 2.72
C THR A 377 3.35 1.21 3.57
N PRO A 378 4.67 1.35 3.82
CA PRO A 378 5.39 0.47 4.72
C PRO A 378 5.06 0.71 6.20
N MET A 379 4.67 1.92 6.61
CA MET A 379 4.33 2.20 8.00
C MET A 379 3.02 1.54 8.44
N VAL A 380 2.07 1.29 7.55
CA VAL A 380 0.79 0.65 7.88
C VAL A 380 0.97 -0.73 8.50
N PRO A 381 1.65 -1.72 7.88
CA PRO A 381 1.88 -3.01 8.51
C PRO A 381 2.78 -2.91 9.76
N LEU A 382 3.78 -2.02 9.78
CA LEU A 382 4.67 -1.83 10.93
C LEU A 382 3.94 -1.27 12.17
N CYS A 383 3.08 -0.25 11.99
CA CYS A 383 2.24 0.26 13.07
C CYS A 383 1.22 -0.80 13.52
N SER A 384 0.67 -1.58 12.58
CA SER A 384 -0.27 -2.66 12.90
C SER A 384 0.40 -3.77 13.73
N VAL A 385 1.65 -4.14 13.42
CA VAL A 385 2.43 -5.08 14.25
C VAL A 385 2.66 -4.51 15.65
N THR A 386 3.01 -3.23 15.74
CA THR A 386 3.28 -2.56 17.03
C THR A 386 2.04 -2.51 17.93
N LEU A 387 0.85 -2.29 17.34
CA LEU A 387 -0.40 -2.11 18.08
C LEU A 387 -1.12 -3.44 18.37
N PHE A 388 -1.13 -4.36 17.40
CA PHE A 388 -1.99 -5.55 17.44
C PHE A 388 -1.19 -6.87 17.43
N GLY A 389 0.13 -6.80 17.30
CA GLY A 389 0.98 -7.98 17.20
C GLY A 389 0.99 -8.61 15.81
N GLN A 390 1.70 -9.74 15.68
CA GLN A 390 1.85 -10.44 14.40
C GLN A 390 0.69 -11.39 14.07
N ASN A 391 -0.05 -11.85 15.09
CA ASN A 391 -1.16 -12.76 14.90
C ASN A 391 -2.32 -12.06 14.17
N GLY A 392 -2.76 -12.62 13.04
CA GLY A 392 -3.82 -12.02 12.23
C GLY A 392 -3.41 -10.72 11.54
N LEU A 393 -2.12 -10.45 11.35
CA LEU A 393 -1.62 -9.18 10.79
C LEU A 393 -2.24 -8.87 9.43
N ALA A 394 -2.32 -9.85 8.52
CA ALA A 394 -2.90 -9.65 7.20
C ALA A 394 -4.38 -9.22 7.29
N ASN A 395 -5.14 -9.82 8.22
CA ASN A 395 -6.51 -9.41 8.47
C ASN A 395 -6.60 -8.01 9.07
N ASN A 396 -5.76 -7.69 10.07
CA ASN A 396 -5.74 -6.37 10.72
C ASN A 396 -5.37 -5.25 9.75
N VAL A 397 -4.34 -5.43 8.93
CA VAL A 397 -3.95 -4.50 7.87
C VAL A 397 -5.03 -4.42 6.78
N GLY A 398 -5.62 -5.57 6.43
CA GLY A 398 -6.73 -5.63 5.49
C GLY A 398 -7.94 -4.80 5.93
N LEU A 399 -8.30 -4.83 7.21
CA LEU A 399 -9.41 -4.03 7.75
C LEU A 399 -9.20 -2.51 7.60
N LEU A 400 -7.95 -2.04 7.63
CA LEU A 400 -7.63 -0.63 7.37
C LEU A 400 -7.99 -0.22 5.93
N GLY A 401 -8.01 -1.18 4.99
CA GLY A 401 -8.41 -0.96 3.60
C GLY A 401 -9.85 -0.45 3.44
N ILE A 402 -10.76 -0.81 4.35
CA ILE A 402 -12.20 -0.42 4.26
C ILE A 402 -12.36 1.11 4.20
N GLY A 403 -11.62 1.84 5.04
CA GLY A 403 -11.65 3.30 5.04
C GLY A 403 -11.13 3.91 3.74
N MET A 404 -10.17 3.26 3.10
CA MET A 404 -9.53 3.75 1.87
C MET A 404 -10.42 3.59 0.63
N VAL A 405 -11.35 2.62 0.59
CA VAL A 405 -12.21 2.34 -0.59
C VAL A 405 -12.93 3.59 -1.08
N LEU A 406 -13.56 4.33 -0.18
CA LEU A 406 -14.34 5.52 -0.54
C LEU A 406 -13.46 6.77 -0.67
N THR A 407 -12.47 6.94 0.21
CA THR A 407 -11.68 8.17 0.26
C THR A 407 -10.74 8.31 -0.93
N THR A 408 -10.12 7.23 -1.39
CA THR A 408 -9.20 7.28 -2.54
C THR A 408 -9.89 7.55 -3.87
N SER A 409 -11.15 7.10 -4.05
CA SER A 409 -11.93 7.42 -5.24
C SER A 409 -12.59 8.79 -5.19
N ALA A 410 -13.05 9.22 -4.01
CA ALA A 410 -13.74 10.50 -3.85
C ALA A 410 -12.77 11.70 -3.87
N ALA A 411 -11.59 11.57 -3.28
CA ALA A 411 -10.68 12.70 -3.09
C ALA A 411 -10.21 13.36 -4.39
N PRO A 412 -9.82 12.66 -5.46
CA PRO A 412 -9.46 13.29 -6.74
C PRO A 412 -10.65 14.04 -7.37
N VAL A 413 -11.87 13.49 -7.26
CA VAL A 413 -13.08 14.12 -7.77
C VAL A 413 -13.39 15.42 -6.99
N VAL A 414 -13.31 15.37 -5.67
CA VAL A 414 -13.50 16.54 -4.80
C VAL A 414 -12.43 17.60 -5.10
N ALA A 415 -11.16 17.20 -5.22
CA ALA A 415 -10.06 18.11 -5.56
C ALA A 415 -10.29 18.80 -6.91
N ARG A 416 -10.82 18.08 -7.91
CA ARG A 416 -11.18 18.65 -9.20
C ARG A 416 -12.30 19.70 -9.08
N VAL A 417 -13.33 19.44 -8.26
CA VAL A 417 -14.41 20.42 -8.00
C VAL A 417 -13.83 21.70 -7.35
N PHE A 418 -12.90 21.55 -6.39
CA PHE A 418 -12.21 22.71 -5.80
C PHE A 418 -11.41 23.48 -6.86
N TYR A 419 -10.69 22.77 -7.72
CA TYR A 419 -9.94 23.37 -8.81
C TYR A 419 -10.84 24.16 -9.77
N GLU A 420 -11.95 23.56 -10.22
CA GLU A 420 -12.85 24.19 -11.22
C GLU A 420 -13.65 25.38 -10.63
N LYS A 421 -14.17 25.25 -9.41
CA LYS A 421 -15.04 26.29 -8.82
C LYS A 421 -14.28 27.45 -8.23
N LEU A 422 -13.14 27.21 -7.59
CA LEU A 422 -12.35 28.24 -6.93
C LEU A 422 -11.18 28.71 -7.80
N GLY A 423 -10.89 28.00 -8.89
CA GLY A 423 -9.78 28.24 -9.80
C GLY A 423 -10.02 29.30 -10.86
N GLN A 424 -11.27 29.75 -11.08
CA GLN A 424 -11.63 30.70 -12.12
C GLN A 424 -10.92 32.05 -12.01
N ASN A 425 -10.35 32.38 -10.84
CA ASN A 425 -9.58 33.61 -10.59
C ASN A 425 -8.05 33.42 -10.57
N GLY A 426 -7.52 32.34 -11.17
CA GLY A 426 -6.09 32.03 -11.16
C GLY A 426 -5.55 31.40 -9.87
N ALA A 427 -6.40 31.24 -8.84
CA ALA A 427 -6.02 30.66 -7.54
C ALA A 427 -6.25 29.14 -7.43
N GLY A 428 -6.77 28.48 -8.49
CA GLY A 428 -7.29 27.11 -8.43
C GLY A 428 -6.29 26.05 -8.02
N TYR A 429 -5.06 26.23 -8.43
CA TYR A 429 -4.00 25.27 -8.06
C TYR A 429 -3.61 25.40 -6.59
N GLY A 430 -3.56 26.62 -6.05
CA GLY A 430 -3.31 26.86 -4.63
C GLY A 430 -4.37 26.25 -3.73
N THR A 431 -5.65 26.23 -4.17
CA THR A 431 -6.73 25.62 -3.40
C THR A 431 -6.60 24.10 -3.27
N VAL A 432 -6.08 23.41 -4.32
CA VAL A 432 -5.79 21.96 -4.25
C VAL A 432 -4.64 21.70 -3.27
N ALA A 433 -3.60 22.51 -3.26
CA ALA A 433 -2.49 22.37 -2.32
C ALA A 433 -2.95 22.58 -0.86
N LEU A 434 -3.81 23.57 -0.60
CA LEU A 434 -4.41 23.79 0.71
C LEU A 434 -5.35 22.66 1.13
N PHE A 435 -6.14 22.12 0.21
CA PHE A 435 -7.01 20.96 0.45
C PHE A 435 -6.19 19.73 0.86
N CYS A 436 -5.14 19.39 0.11
CA CYS A 436 -4.26 18.27 0.44
C CYS A 436 -3.52 18.50 1.76
N GLY A 437 -2.98 19.70 1.97
CA GLY A 437 -2.33 20.08 3.23
C GLY A 437 -3.28 19.96 4.44
N GLY A 438 -4.53 20.38 4.28
CA GLY A 438 -5.57 20.22 5.31
C GLY A 438 -5.89 18.76 5.63
N ILE A 439 -6.01 17.91 4.61
CA ILE A 439 -6.23 16.46 4.80
C ILE A 439 -5.03 15.82 5.51
N TYR A 440 -3.79 16.12 5.09
CA TYR A 440 -2.58 15.61 5.77
C TYR A 440 -2.46 16.15 7.20
N PHE A 441 -2.89 17.39 7.46
CA PHE A 441 -2.94 17.93 8.81
C PHE A 441 -3.91 17.13 9.70
N LEU A 442 -5.12 16.83 9.23
CA LEU A 442 -6.07 15.99 9.96
C LEU A 442 -5.54 14.56 10.17
N ALA A 443 -4.87 13.98 9.18
CA ALA A 443 -4.17 12.71 9.33
C ALA A 443 -3.09 12.78 10.42
N THR A 444 -2.29 13.85 10.43
CA THR A 444 -1.24 14.09 11.44
C THR A 444 -1.83 14.22 12.85
N LEU A 445 -2.96 14.92 13.00
CA LEU A 445 -3.68 15.00 14.30
C LEU A 445 -4.17 13.64 14.77
N SER A 446 -4.67 12.80 13.86
CA SER A 446 -5.10 11.44 14.20
C SER A 446 -3.92 10.57 14.66
N ILE A 447 -2.73 10.68 14.00
CA ILE A 447 -1.52 9.97 14.41
C ILE A 447 -1.01 10.51 15.76
N PHE A 448 -1.13 11.82 16.00
CA PHE A 448 -0.78 12.40 17.29
C PHE A 448 -1.67 11.84 18.41
N ALA A 449 -2.98 11.75 18.19
CA ALA A 449 -3.89 11.13 19.13
C ALA A 449 -3.54 9.64 19.36
N LEU A 450 -3.20 8.89 18.31
CA LEU A 450 -2.70 7.53 18.41
C LEU A 450 -1.44 7.44 19.28
N ARG A 451 -0.48 8.35 19.06
CA ARG A 451 0.76 8.40 19.82
C ARG A 451 0.53 8.66 21.31
N MET A 452 -0.49 9.45 21.66
CA MET A 452 -0.82 9.77 23.05
C MET A 452 -1.60 8.64 23.74
N SER A 453 -2.21 7.72 22.97
CA SER A 453 -2.98 6.58 23.50
C SER A 453 -2.12 5.33 23.76
N VAL A 454 -0.90 5.28 23.22
CA VAL A 454 0.08 4.18 23.32
C VAL A 454 1.23 4.56 24.24
#